data_ed7d93a2d5de462703e09e2b18bd4ce3
#
_entry.id   ed7d93a2d5de462703e09e2b18bd4ce3
#
_cell.length_a   1.000
_cell.length_b   1.000
_cell.length_c   1.000
_cell.angle_alpha   90.00
_cell.angle_beta   90.00
_cell.angle_gamma   90.00
#
_symmetry.space_group_name_H-M   'P 1'
#
loop_
_entity.id
_entity.type
_entity.pdbx_description
1 polymer ?
#
loop_
_entity_poly.entity_id
_entity_poly.type
_entity_poly.pdbx_seq_one_letter_code
_entity_poly.pdbx_strand_id
1 'polypeptide(L)'
;MSSGSWVEHRTSALMGWLRAHDPALAATRRAARTAVVMPTLFALCTKVLHNPAMASFAAFGSFSMLLLVDYSGTLIQRLRAQFALAVAWAALICVGTLVARVTWLSVVATVAVAFTVLFAGVVSSVLAGSATALLLAFVLPVATPVPLSALTDRLAGAGLAAAVALPAVTLLWPRPAADPLSGPAARVCRAAAALLRADARATGGHRGFNVGACQIAAQETTAANTALRRMFDATPYRPTGLSTSSRTLVRLVDELTWLVAIVTDRPDYDEQPPACDPEARAARLAAADVLDHAAALLTDFAGDVTPLRAGMEQLQKTLAAMESSSTARLPVDQPVGESPDEVFTFISTLDFSFRALELGFAVAQIAGN
;
A
#
# COMPACT_ATOMS: atom_id res chain seq x y z
N MET A 1 -26.74 -33.37 -18.96
CA MET A 1 -25.93 -32.62 -17.98
C MET A 1 -25.10 -31.63 -18.77
N SER A 2 -25.43 -30.35 -18.64
CA SER A 2 -25.05 -29.30 -19.60
C SER A 2 -23.58 -28.89 -19.46
N SER A 3 -22.93 -28.74 -20.62
CA SER A 3 -21.56 -28.22 -20.80
C SER A 3 -21.32 -26.83 -20.12
N GLY A 4 -22.39 -26.11 -19.80
CA GLY A 4 -22.33 -24.81 -19.14
C GLY A 4 -21.82 -24.84 -17.70
N SER A 5 -22.18 -25.84 -16.91
CA SER A 5 -21.82 -25.91 -15.48
C SER A 5 -20.30 -26.17 -15.24
N TRP A 6 -19.64 -26.85 -16.16
CA TRP A 6 -18.19 -27.10 -16.08
C TRP A 6 -17.36 -25.86 -16.41
N VAL A 7 -17.85 -25.01 -17.31
CA VAL A 7 -17.18 -23.75 -17.67
C VAL A 7 -17.33 -22.76 -16.52
N GLU A 8 -18.52 -22.66 -15.92
CA GLU A 8 -18.77 -21.76 -14.77
C GLU A 8 -17.95 -22.15 -13.54
N HIS A 9 -17.80 -23.45 -13.22
CA HIS A 9 -16.99 -23.90 -12.10
C HIS A 9 -15.51 -23.64 -12.31
N ARG A 10 -14.99 -23.84 -13.53
CA ARG A 10 -13.59 -23.55 -13.84
C ARG A 10 -13.29 -22.07 -13.86
N THR A 11 -14.18 -21.23 -14.36
CA THR A 11 -14.01 -19.76 -14.35
C THR A 11 -14.09 -19.19 -12.94
N SER A 12 -14.96 -19.70 -12.08
CA SER A 12 -15.04 -19.28 -10.68
C SER A 12 -13.82 -19.71 -9.87
N ALA A 13 -13.31 -20.91 -10.07
CA ALA A 13 -12.08 -21.39 -9.43
C ALA A 13 -10.85 -20.59 -9.91
N LEU A 14 -10.73 -20.31 -11.21
CA LEU A 14 -9.64 -19.49 -11.76
C LEU A 14 -9.71 -18.05 -11.26
N MET A 15 -10.91 -17.48 -11.17
CA MET A 15 -11.11 -16.13 -10.65
C MET A 15 -10.81 -16.06 -9.14
N GLY A 16 -11.14 -17.11 -8.39
CA GLY A 16 -10.77 -17.25 -6.97
C GLY A 16 -9.25 -17.34 -6.79
N TRP A 17 -8.58 -18.16 -7.61
CA TRP A 17 -7.14 -18.27 -7.59
C TRP A 17 -6.43 -16.96 -7.99
N LEU A 18 -6.91 -16.30 -9.05
CA LEU A 18 -6.40 -14.99 -9.48
C LEU A 18 -6.54 -13.94 -8.39
N ARG A 19 -7.70 -13.84 -7.74
CA ARG A 19 -7.91 -12.89 -6.63
C ARG A 19 -7.07 -13.19 -5.41
N ALA A 20 -6.72 -14.45 -5.17
CA ALA A 20 -5.82 -14.84 -4.09
C ALA A 20 -4.36 -14.42 -4.34
N HIS A 21 -3.92 -14.43 -5.63
CA HIS A 21 -2.53 -14.12 -6.01
C HIS A 21 -2.35 -12.70 -6.59
N ASP A 22 -3.42 -12.09 -7.12
CA ASP A 22 -3.46 -10.72 -7.63
C ASP A 22 -4.72 -10.02 -7.11
N PRO A 23 -4.78 -9.63 -5.82
CA PRO A 23 -5.98 -9.14 -5.15
C PRO A 23 -6.62 -7.93 -5.84
N ALA A 24 -5.80 -7.07 -6.44
CA ALA A 24 -6.25 -5.88 -7.19
C ALA A 24 -6.37 -6.14 -8.70
N LEU A 25 -6.10 -7.37 -9.18
CA LEU A 25 -5.98 -7.72 -10.59
C LEU A 25 -5.04 -6.78 -11.38
N ALA A 26 -4.02 -6.24 -10.69
CA ALA A 26 -3.12 -5.24 -11.27
C ALA A 26 -2.18 -5.86 -12.31
N ALA A 27 -1.59 -7.02 -12.00
CA ALA A 27 -0.76 -7.77 -12.92
C ALA A 27 -1.57 -8.30 -14.10
N THR A 28 -2.77 -8.84 -13.83
CA THR A 28 -3.71 -9.33 -14.84
C THR A 28 -4.10 -8.23 -15.83
N ARG A 29 -4.42 -7.03 -15.35
CA ARG A 29 -4.76 -5.87 -16.21
C ARG A 29 -3.59 -5.42 -17.06
N ARG A 30 -2.37 -5.38 -16.51
CA ARG A 30 -1.16 -5.06 -17.29
C ARG A 30 -0.92 -6.08 -18.40
N ALA A 31 -0.97 -7.36 -18.05
CA ALA A 31 -0.82 -8.45 -19.01
C ALA A 31 -1.86 -8.38 -20.11
N ALA A 32 -3.14 -8.17 -19.78
CA ALA A 32 -4.23 -8.07 -20.75
C ALA A 32 -4.06 -6.88 -21.71
N ARG A 33 -3.69 -5.67 -21.19
CA ARG A 33 -3.39 -4.52 -22.05
C ARG A 33 -2.26 -4.82 -23.02
N THR A 34 -1.17 -5.39 -22.52
CA THR A 34 0.00 -5.71 -23.33
C THR A 34 -0.32 -6.79 -24.35
N ALA A 35 -1.09 -7.81 -23.97
CA ALA A 35 -1.52 -8.89 -24.89
C ALA A 35 -2.38 -8.39 -26.04
N VAL A 36 -3.11 -7.30 -25.87
CA VAL A 36 -3.89 -6.66 -26.95
C VAL A 36 -3.03 -5.70 -27.76
N VAL A 37 -2.33 -4.78 -27.09
CA VAL A 37 -1.65 -3.65 -27.75
C VAL A 37 -0.39 -4.10 -28.51
N MET A 38 0.45 -4.92 -27.89
CA MET A 38 1.73 -5.32 -28.49
C MET A 38 1.55 -6.08 -29.83
N PRO A 39 0.74 -7.16 -29.93
CA PRO A 39 0.54 -7.87 -31.19
C PRO A 39 -0.15 -7.00 -32.24
N THR A 40 -1.08 -6.13 -31.81
CA THR A 40 -1.79 -5.23 -32.73
C THR A 40 -0.85 -4.24 -33.37
N LEU A 41 0.04 -3.60 -32.59
CA LEU A 41 1.06 -2.69 -33.11
C LEU A 41 2.07 -3.42 -34.01
N PHE A 42 2.50 -4.60 -33.61
CA PHE A 42 3.40 -5.42 -34.41
C PHE A 42 2.76 -5.76 -35.77
N ALA A 43 1.51 -6.22 -35.76
CA ALA A 43 0.78 -6.55 -36.99
C ALA A 43 0.55 -5.31 -37.85
N LEU A 44 0.20 -4.17 -37.26
CA LEU A 44 0.04 -2.90 -37.98
C LEU A 44 1.33 -2.52 -38.71
N CYS A 45 2.47 -2.52 -38.03
CA CYS A 45 3.76 -2.13 -38.59
C CYS A 45 4.24 -3.13 -39.65
N THR A 46 3.99 -4.44 -39.48
CA THR A 46 4.44 -5.47 -40.45
C THR A 46 3.53 -5.62 -41.66
N LYS A 47 2.21 -5.57 -41.44
CA LYS A 47 1.24 -5.88 -42.50
C LYS A 47 0.71 -4.66 -43.25
N VAL A 48 0.64 -3.51 -42.56
CA VAL A 48 0.12 -2.27 -43.14
C VAL A 48 1.24 -1.33 -43.56
N LEU A 49 2.19 -1.08 -42.65
CA LEU A 49 3.31 -0.16 -42.89
C LEU A 49 4.51 -0.84 -43.59
N HIS A 50 4.52 -2.17 -43.64
CA HIS A 50 5.59 -2.98 -44.24
C HIS A 50 7.00 -2.64 -43.78
N ASN A 51 7.12 -2.21 -42.51
CA ASN A 51 8.39 -1.78 -41.91
C ASN A 51 8.75 -2.65 -40.68
N PRO A 52 9.64 -3.66 -40.83
CA PRO A 52 9.99 -4.58 -39.74
C PRO A 52 10.82 -3.92 -38.67
N ALA A 53 11.64 -2.89 -38.97
CA ALA A 53 12.41 -2.15 -37.99
C ALA A 53 11.46 -1.37 -37.07
N MET A 54 10.48 -0.67 -37.62
CA MET A 54 9.43 0.02 -36.88
C MET A 54 8.61 -0.95 -36.02
N ALA A 55 8.27 -2.14 -36.57
CA ALA A 55 7.48 -3.16 -35.88
C ALA A 55 8.14 -3.64 -34.57
N SER A 56 9.44 -3.90 -34.62
CA SER A 56 10.20 -4.35 -33.45
C SER A 56 10.17 -3.30 -32.33
N PHE A 57 10.44 -2.03 -32.67
CA PHE A 57 10.47 -0.95 -31.67
C PHE A 57 9.07 -0.56 -31.19
N ALA A 58 8.04 -0.69 -32.00
CA ALA A 58 6.66 -0.52 -31.57
C ALA A 58 6.22 -1.63 -30.60
N ALA A 59 6.57 -2.89 -30.87
CA ALA A 59 6.25 -4.02 -30.02
C ALA A 59 6.98 -3.94 -28.67
N PHE A 60 8.31 -3.82 -28.68
CA PHE A 60 9.08 -3.77 -27.45
C PHE A 60 8.85 -2.47 -26.67
N GLY A 61 8.57 -1.36 -27.34
CA GLY A 61 8.20 -0.10 -26.70
C GLY A 61 6.87 -0.22 -25.95
N SER A 62 5.84 -0.76 -26.60
CA SER A 62 4.54 -0.98 -25.96
C SER A 62 4.63 -2.01 -24.82
N PHE A 63 5.38 -3.09 -25.01
CA PHE A 63 5.66 -4.08 -23.96
C PHE A 63 6.31 -3.41 -22.75
N SER A 64 7.36 -2.62 -22.96
CA SER A 64 8.08 -1.93 -21.89
C SER A 64 7.18 -0.96 -21.14
N MET A 65 6.41 -0.15 -21.84
CA MET A 65 5.56 0.90 -21.25
C MET A 65 4.31 0.36 -20.59
N LEU A 66 3.77 -0.78 -21.01
CA LEU A 66 2.51 -1.34 -20.49
C LEU A 66 2.69 -2.45 -19.47
N LEU A 67 3.75 -3.28 -19.62
CA LEU A 67 3.99 -4.43 -18.73
C LEU A 67 5.05 -4.16 -17.67
N LEU A 68 6.23 -3.64 -18.07
CA LEU A 68 7.38 -3.51 -17.18
C LEU A 68 7.25 -2.34 -16.23
N VAL A 69 6.49 -1.31 -16.59
CA VAL A 69 6.39 -0.09 -15.80
C VAL A 69 4.98 0.08 -15.26
N ASP A 70 4.92 0.41 -13.96
CA ASP A 70 3.67 0.69 -13.27
C ASP A 70 3.85 1.86 -12.31
N TYR A 71 3.42 3.06 -12.73
CA TYR A 71 3.50 4.26 -11.93
C TYR A 71 2.29 4.40 -11.00
N SER A 72 2.54 4.62 -9.72
CA SER A 72 1.54 5.00 -8.72
C SER A 72 1.30 6.52 -8.73
N GLY A 73 0.17 6.96 -8.18
CA GLY A 73 -0.16 8.37 -8.04
C GLY A 73 -1.34 8.82 -8.92
N THR A 74 -1.58 10.15 -8.93
CA THR A 74 -2.68 10.76 -9.70
C THR A 74 -2.51 10.53 -11.20
N LEU A 75 -3.60 10.61 -11.95
CA LEU A 75 -3.59 10.43 -13.41
C LEU A 75 -2.54 11.33 -14.09
N ILE A 76 -2.45 12.59 -13.67
CA ILE A 76 -1.51 13.57 -14.22
C ILE A 76 -0.06 13.17 -13.91
N GLN A 77 0.23 12.74 -12.69
CA GLN A 77 1.57 12.27 -12.31
C GLN A 77 1.98 11.04 -13.11
N ARG A 78 1.06 10.09 -13.30
CA ARG A 78 1.29 8.89 -14.12
C ARG A 78 1.56 9.23 -15.58
N LEU A 79 0.76 10.12 -16.16
CA LEU A 79 0.96 10.57 -17.54
C LEU A 79 2.29 11.31 -17.71
N ARG A 80 2.67 12.17 -16.77
CA ARG A 80 3.98 12.85 -16.78
C ARG A 80 5.13 11.86 -16.69
N ALA A 81 5.07 10.88 -15.80
CA ALA A 81 6.08 9.85 -15.66
C ALA A 81 6.19 8.98 -16.91
N GLN A 82 5.04 8.59 -17.50
CA GLN A 82 4.99 7.81 -18.74
C GLN A 82 5.56 8.60 -19.93
N PHE A 83 5.25 9.89 -20.03
CA PHE A 83 5.81 10.76 -21.06
C PHE A 83 7.32 10.94 -20.89
N ALA A 84 7.81 11.16 -19.67
CA ALA A 84 9.23 11.23 -19.37
C ALA A 84 9.96 9.93 -19.75
N LEU A 85 9.33 8.78 -19.47
CA LEU A 85 9.85 7.47 -19.89
C LEU A 85 9.94 7.39 -21.41
N ALA A 86 8.92 7.83 -22.15
CA ALA A 86 8.92 7.79 -23.60
C ALA A 86 10.06 8.66 -24.19
N VAL A 87 10.28 9.85 -23.64
CA VAL A 87 11.39 10.73 -24.04
C VAL A 87 12.74 10.08 -23.73
N ALA A 88 12.93 9.53 -22.54
CA ALA A 88 14.15 8.82 -22.17
C ALA A 88 14.40 7.60 -23.05
N TRP A 89 13.33 6.87 -23.40
CA TRP A 89 13.37 5.73 -24.34
C TRP A 89 13.87 6.14 -25.70
N ALA A 90 13.33 7.23 -26.28
CA ALA A 90 13.77 7.78 -27.56
C ALA A 90 15.24 8.22 -27.52
N ALA A 91 15.69 8.90 -26.45
CA ALA A 91 17.08 9.29 -26.27
C ALA A 91 18.02 8.08 -26.21
N LEU A 92 17.64 7.03 -25.47
CA LEU A 92 18.45 5.81 -25.36
C LEU A 92 18.52 5.03 -26.67
N ILE A 93 17.45 5.03 -27.49
CA ILE A 93 17.48 4.47 -28.85
C ILE A 93 18.48 5.23 -29.72
N CYS A 94 18.49 6.56 -29.67
CA CYS A 94 19.46 7.37 -30.41
C CYS A 94 20.90 7.03 -30.00
N VAL A 95 21.19 7.06 -28.70
CA VAL A 95 22.52 6.74 -28.17
C VAL A 95 22.93 5.31 -28.54
N GLY A 96 22.05 4.33 -28.29
CA GLY A 96 22.31 2.92 -28.60
C GLY A 96 22.59 2.69 -30.09
N THR A 97 21.84 3.36 -30.97
CA THR A 97 22.05 3.24 -32.44
C THR A 97 23.38 3.86 -32.87
N LEU A 98 23.79 4.96 -32.24
CA LEU A 98 25.07 5.63 -32.53
C LEU A 98 26.28 4.78 -32.09
N VAL A 99 26.23 4.26 -30.85
CA VAL A 99 27.36 3.49 -30.28
C VAL A 99 27.48 2.09 -30.87
N ALA A 100 26.37 1.50 -31.36
CA ALA A 100 26.35 0.18 -31.96
C ALA A 100 27.28 0.00 -33.18
N ARG A 101 27.81 1.11 -33.75
CA ARG A 101 28.71 1.12 -34.89
C ARG A 101 30.12 0.67 -34.54
N VAL A 102 30.55 0.81 -33.31
CA VAL A 102 31.88 0.51 -32.81
C VAL A 102 31.79 -0.43 -31.63
N THR A 103 32.28 -1.65 -31.79
CA THR A 103 32.08 -2.74 -30.80
C THR A 103 32.59 -2.39 -29.39
N TRP A 104 33.80 -1.84 -29.28
CA TRP A 104 34.33 -1.47 -27.96
C TRP A 104 33.55 -0.32 -27.31
N LEU A 105 33.06 0.62 -28.12
CA LEU A 105 32.25 1.75 -27.65
C LEU A 105 30.86 1.27 -27.15
N SER A 106 30.27 0.31 -27.85
CA SER A 106 28.99 -0.29 -27.40
C SER A 106 29.14 -1.02 -26.08
N VAL A 107 30.27 -1.71 -25.83
CA VAL A 107 30.51 -2.38 -24.53
C VAL A 107 30.66 -1.32 -23.41
N VAL A 108 31.52 -0.32 -23.59
CA VAL A 108 31.72 0.73 -22.59
C VAL A 108 30.42 1.50 -22.31
N ALA A 109 29.71 1.88 -23.37
CA ALA A 109 28.44 2.58 -23.24
C ALA A 109 27.35 1.71 -22.53
N THR A 110 27.32 0.40 -22.81
CA THR A 110 26.39 -0.51 -22.12
C THR A 110 26.66 -0.54 -20.61
N VAL A 111 27.93 -0.66 -20.21
CA VAL A 111 28.32 -0.62 -18.80
C VAL A 111 27.95 0.72 -18.16
N ALA A 112 28.25 1.84 -18.83
CA ALA A 112 27.96 3.18 -18.32
C ALA A 112 26.45 3.42 -18.17
N VAL A 113 25.65 3.07 -19.19
CA VAL A 113 24.19 3.22 -19.15
C VAL A 113 23.56 2.29 -18.11
N ALA A 114 23.99 1.03 -18.04
CA ALA A 114 23.49 0.10 -17.05
C ALA A 114 23.79 0.56 -15.63
N PHE A 115 25.03 1.01 -15.38
CA PHE A 115 25.40 1.57 -14.08
C PHE A 115 24.55 2.79 -13.73
N THR A 116 24.43 3.75 -14.65
CA THR A 116 23.69 5.01 -14.42
C THR A 116 22.21 4.73 -14.15
N VAL A 117 21.59 3.88 -14.96
CA VAL A 117 20.15 3.54 -14.81
C VAL A 117 19.88 2.79 -13.49
N LEU A 118 20.72 1.83 -13.15
CA LEU A 118 20.57 1.07 -11.89
C LEU A 118 20.88 1.93 -10.68
N PHE A 119 21.92 2.76 -10.75
CA PHE A 119 22.27 3.69 -9.66
C PHE A 119 21.20 4.75 -9.45
N ALA A 120 20.63 5.30 -10.53
CA ALA A 120 19.50 6.24 -10.44
C ALA A 120 18.28 5.59 -9.77
N GLY A 121 18.09 4.28 -9.91
CA GLY A 121 17.07 3.50 -9.20
C GLY A 121 17.22 3.51 -7.68
N VAL A 122 18.44 3.71 -7.14
CA VAL A 122 18.67 3.86 -5.69
C VAL A 122 18.11 5.20 -5.19
N VAL A 123 18.16 6.24 -6.03
CA VAL A 123 17.73 7.61 -5.67
C VAL A 123 16.22 7.78 -5.79
N SER A 124 15.58 7.09 -6.75
CA SER A 124 14.15 7.27 -7.05
C SER A 124 13.44 5.96 -7.36
N SER A 125 12.32 5.71 -6.68
CA SER A 125 11.45 4.53 -6.93
C SER A 125 10.86 4.53 -8.34
N VAL A 126 10.60 5.70 -8.90
CA VAL A 126 10.10 5.86 -10.28
C VAL A 126 11.15 5.37 -11.26
N LEU A 127 12.43 5.72 -11.04
CA LEU A 127 13.54 5.26 -11.86
C LEU A 127 13.83 3.77 -11.63
N ALA A 128 13.76 3.28 -10.40
CA ALA A 128 13.88 1.85 -10.10
C ALA A 128 12.82 1.01 -10.84
N GLY A 129 11.56 1.47 -10.82
CA GLY A 129 10.45 0.82 -11.54
C GLY A 129 10.58 0.90 -13.06
N SER A 130 11.39 1.84 -13.58
CA SER A 130 11.61 2.04 -15.02
C SER A 130 12.93 1.41 -15.51
N ALA A 131 13.79 0.95 -14.62
CA ALA A 131 15.16 0.54 -14.95
C ALA A 131 15.20 -0.52 -16.06
N THR A 132 14.40 -1.58 -15.94
CA THR A 132 14.34 -2.65 -16.95
C THR A 132 13.87 -2.14 -18.31
N ALA A 133 12.88 -1.24 -18.32
CA ALA A 133 12.37 -0.63 -19.56
C ALA A 133 13.43 0.25 -20.22
N LEU A 134 14.17 1.05 -19.43
CA LEU A 134 15.25 1.89 -19.93
C LEU A 134 16.45 1.08 -20.45
N LEU A 135 16.82 0.01 -19.75
CA LEU A 135 17.88 -0.89 -20.21
C LEU A 135 17.48 -1.56 -21.53
N LEU A 136 16.23 -1.98 -21.68
CA LEU A 136 15.74 -2.58 -22.94
C LEU A 136 15.79 -1.56 -24.08
N ALA A 137 15.47 -0.27 -23.81
CA ALA A 137 15.56 0.81 -24.80
C ALA A 137 16.96 1.01 -25.36
N PHE A 138 17.98 0.76 -24.55
CA PHE A 138 19.38 0.89 -24.95
C PHE A 138 19.92 -0.40 -25.58
N VAL A 139 19.66 -1.55 -24.97
CA VAL A 139 20.20 -2.85 -25.40
C VAL A 139 19.65 -3.26 -26.76
N LEU A 140 18.36 -3.00 -27.03
CA LEU A 140 17.72 -3.41 -28.27
C LEU A 140 18.40 -2.83 -29.52
N PRO A 141 18.67 -1.51 -29.62
CA PRO A 141 19.40 -0.95 -30.76
C PRO A 141 20.87 -1.40 -30.84
N VAL A 142 21.52 -1.66 -29.69
CA VAL A 142 22.90 -2.16 -29.65
C VAL A 142 22.98 -3.59 -30.17
N ALA A 143 22.02 -4.44 -29.80
CA ALA A 143 21.96 -5.84 -30.26
C ALA A 143 21.59 -6.00 -31.75
N THR A 144 20.97 -4.97 -32.34
CA THR A 144 20.54 -4.98 -33.74
C THR A 144 21.17 -3.82 -34.51
N PRO A 145 22.48 -3.85 -34.80
CA PRO A 145 23.14 -2.75 -35.50
C PRO A 145 22.59 -2.57 -36.92
N VAL A 146 22.23 -1.33 -37.25
CA VAL A 146 21.70 -0.94 -38.58
C VAL A 146 22.27 0.42 -38.99
N PRO A 147 22.20 0.78 -40.28
CA PRO A 147 22.60 2.10 -40.76
C PRO A 147 21.78 3.20 -40.07
N LEU A 148 22.35 4.42 -39.97
CA LEU A 148 21.69 5.58 -39.37
C LEU A 148 20.39 5.96 -40.05
N SER A 149 20.20 5.63 -41.30
CA SER A 149 18.93 5.83 -42.04
C SER A 149 17.74 5.12 -41.40
N ALA A 150 17.98 4.00 -40.70
CA ALA A 150 16.94 3.28 -39.99
C ALA A 150 16.60 3.87 -38.59
N LEU A 151 17.30 4.92 -38.15
CA LEU A 151 17.02 5.57 -36.86
C LEU A 151 15.60 6.20 -36.85
N THR A 152 15.20 6.79 -37.97
CA THR A 152 13.85 7.36 -38.11
C THR A 152 12.76 6.33 -37.94
N ASP A 153 12.94 5.12 -38.48
CA ASP A 153 11.99 4.02 -38.35
C ASP A 153 11.91 3.50 -36.93
N ARG A 154 13.05 3.43 -36.23
CA ARG A 154 13.11 3.04 -34.82
C ARG A 154 12.41 4.06 -33.92
N LEU A 155 12.66 5.34 -34.13
CA LEU A 155 11.99 6.42 -33.41
C LEU A 155 10.49 6.50 -33.72
N ALA A 156 10.10 6.28 -34.99
CA ALA A 156 8.70 6.21 -35.36
C ALA A 156 7.99 5.05 -34.66
N GLY A 157 8.63 3.87 -34.57
CA GLY A 157 8.11 2.72 -33.80
C GLY A 157 7.96 3.02 -32.32
N ALA A 158 8.96 3.64 -31.71
CA ALA A 158 8.92 4.07 -30.31
C ALA A 158 7.84 5.14 -30.07
N GLY A 159 7.72 6.12 -30.97
CA GLY A 159 6.68 7.14 -30.94
C GLY A 159 5.27 6.56 -31.05
N LEU A 160 5.07 5.59 -31.94
CA LEU A 160 3.81 4.88 -32.08
C LEU A 160 3.47 4.07 -30.81
N ALA A 161 4.47 3.39 -30.21
CA ALA A 161 4.30 2.70 -28.94
C ALA A 161 3.83 3.67 -27.84
N ALA A 162 4.48 4.82 -27.71
CA ALA A 162 4.12 5.86 -26.74
C ALA A 162 2.72 6.44 -27.00
N ALA A 163 2.40 6.74 -28.27
CA ALA A 163 1.11 7.29 -28.66
C ALA A 163 -0.07 6.35 -28.35
N VAL A 164 0.16 5.04 -28.39
CA VAL A 164 -0.87 4.04 -28.03
C VAL A 164 -0.82 3.69 -26.54
N ALA A 165 0.37 3.61 -25.91
CA ALA A 165 0.51 3.26 -24.51
C ALA A 165 -0.10 4.32 -23.58
N LEU A 166 0.04 5.62 -23.89
CA LEU A 166 -0.50 6.71 -23.07
C LEU A 166 -2.04 6.63 -22.94
N PRO A 167 -2.84 6.56 -24.03
CA PRO A 167 -4.28 6.37 -23.90
C PRO A 167 -4.64 4.97 -23.39
N ALA A 168 -3.88 3.93 -23.70
CA ALA A 168 -4.17 2.59 -23.20
C ALA A 168 -4.09 2.51 -21.66
N VAL A 169 -3.15 3.23 -21.04
CA VAL A 169 -3.05 3.30 -19.56
C VAL A 169 -4.26 4.00 -18.93
N THR A 170 -4.90 4.93 -19.64
CA THR A 170 -6.05 5.70 -19.13
C THR A 170 -7.40 5.08 -19.47
N LEU A 171 -7.55 4.51 -20.67
CA LEU A 171 -8.82 4.05 -21.23
C LEU A 171 -9.03 2.54 -21.05
N LEU A 172 -7.98 1.72 -21.24
CA LEU A 172 -8.11 0.28 -21.06
C LEU A 172 -7.97 -0.10 -19.59
N TRP A 173 -9.09 -0.45 -18.97
CA TRP A 173 -9.18 -0.84 -17.57
C TRP A 173 -8.54 0.18 -16.63
N PRO A 174 -9.17 1.35 -16.41
CA PRO A 174 -8.70 2.35 -15.46
C PRO A 174 -8.56 1.73 -14.07
N ARG A 175 -7.50 2.10 -13.34
CA ARG A 175 -7.35 1.68 -11.96
C ARG A 175 -8.47 2.27 -11.12
N PRO A 176 -8.99 1.51 -10.12
CA PRO A 176 -9.80 2.12 -9.07
C PRO A 176 -9.02 3.29 -8.46
N ALA A 177 -9.72 4.39 -8.19
CA ALA A 177 -9.11 5.57 -7.57
C ALA A 177 -8.59 5.29 -6.15
N ALA A 178 -9.12 4.26 -5.49
CA ALA A 178 -8.74 3.85 -4.14
C ALA A 178 -7.48 2.97 -4.15
N ASP A 179 -6.58 3.23 -3.20
CA ASP A 179 -5.44 2.37 -2.92
C ASP A 179 -5.94 0.98 -2.45
N PRO A 180 -5.38 -0.13 -2.95
CA PRO A 180 -5.81 -1.47 -2.57
C PRO A 180 -5.65 -1.75 -1.07
N LEU A 181 -4.80 -1.03 -0.35
CA LEU A 181 -4.58 -1.18 1.08
C LEU A 181 -5.57 -0.36 1.94
N SER A 182 -6.20 0.68 1.40
CA SER A 182 -7.11 1.56 2.16
C SER A 182 -8.31 0.80 2.74
N GLY A 183 -8.93 -0.07 1.95
CA GLY A 183 -10.05 -0.89 2.41
C GLY A 183 -9.69 -1.87 3.54
N PRO A 184 -8.62 -2.69 3.41
CA PRO A 184 -8.10 -3.49 4.50
C PRO A 184 -7.70 -2.70 5.74
N ALA A 185 -6.99 -1.57 5.60
CA ALA A 185 -6.63 -0.70 6.71
C ALA A 185 -7.86 -0.15 7.45
N ALA A 186 -8.87 0.33 6.71
CA ALA A 186 -10.14 0.76 7.28
C ALA A 186 -10.87 -0.36 8.04
N ARG A 187 -10.76 -1.61 7.61
CA ARG A 187 -11.31 -2.77 8.34
C ARG A 187 -10.59 -3.01 9.66
N VAL A 188 -9.27 -2.90 9.68
CA VAL A 188 -8.49 -3.00 10.92
C VAL A 188 -8.90 -1.92 11.92
N CYS A 189 -9.00 -0.66 11.46
CA CYS A 189 -9.46 0.45 12.32
C CYS A 189 -10.83 0.19 12.90
N ARG A 190 -11.81 -0.24 12.09
CA ARG A 190 -13.17 -0.54 12.58
C ARG A 190 -13.21 -1.73 13.55
N ALA A 191 -12.46 -2.79 13.28
CA ALA A 191 -12.37 -3.95 14.17
C ALA A 191 -11.72 -3.56 15.52
N ALA A 192 -10.65 -2.80 15.50
CA ALA A 192 -10.01 -2.27 16.71
C ALA A 192 -10.96 -1.35 17.49
N ALA A 193 -11.69 -0.46 16.83
CA ALA A 193 -12.71 0.38 17.44
C ALA A 193 -13.82 -0.44 18.11
N ALA A 194 -14.30 -1.50 17.46
CA ALA A 194 -15.30 -2.40 18.00
C ALA A 194 -14.78 -3.13 19.25
N LEU A 195 -13.54 -3.59 19.23
CA LEU A 195 -12.88 -4.23 20.37
C LEU A 195 -12.73 -3.27 21.56
N LEU A 196 -12.28 -2.04 21.32
CA LEU A 196 -12.17 -1.01 22.38
C LEU A 196 -13.51 -0.68 23.02
N ARG A 197 -14.60 -0.62 22.22
CA ARG A 197 -15.95 -0.43 22.76
C ARG A 197 -16.45 -1.64 23.53
N ALA A 198 -16.11 -2.86 23.09
CA ALA A 198 -16.45 -4.07 23.83
C ALA A 198 -15.75 -4.09 25.19
N ASP A 199 -14.47 -3.73 25.23
CA ASP A 199 -13.69 -3.60 26.47
C ASP A 199 -14.25 -2.54 27.41
N ALA A 200 -14.58 -1.35 26.89
CA ALA A 200 -15.15 -0.27 27.67
C ALA A 200 -16.52 -0.63 28.28
N ARG A 201 -17.29 -1.49 27.62
CA ARG A 201 -18.56 -2.02 28.17
C ARG A 201 -18.30 -3.08 29.24
N ALA A 202 -17.34 -3.96 29.03
CA ALA A 202 -16.96 -5.03 29.93
C ALA A 202 -16.51 -4.48 31.30
N THR A 203 -15.73 -3.41 31.29
CA THR A 203 -15.16 -2.78 32.49
C THR A 203 -16.13 -1.80 33.17
N GLY A 204 -17.31 -1.55 32.60
CA GLY A 204 -18.31 -0.61 33.13
C GLY A 204 -19.25 -1.15 34.21
N GLY A 205 -19.02 -2.33 34.75
CA GLY A 205 -19.82 -2.89 35.89
C GLY A 205 -21.25 -3.31 35.55
N HIS A 206 -21.62 -3.41 34.28
CA HIS A 206 -22.96 -3.86 33.89
C HIS A 206 -23.11 -5.38 34.10
N ARG A 207 -24.16 -5.79 34.77
CA ARG A 207 -24.56 -7.20 34.89
C ARG A 207 -24.86 -7.76 33.48
N GLY A 208 -23.90 -8.48 32.91
CA GLY A 208 -23.99 -9.04 31.56
C GLY A 208 -22.67 -9.02 30.80
N PHE A 209 -21.55 -9.09 31.53
CA PHE A 209 -20.25 -9.27 30.92
C PHE A 209 -20.23 -10.46 29.97
N ASN A 210 -20.09 -10.22 28.68
CA ASN A 210 -20.01 -11.27 27.69
C ASN A 210 -18.53 -11.40 27.23
N VAL A 211 -17.78 -12.23 27.96
CA VAL A 211 -16.37 -12.57 27.60
C VAL A 211 -16.27 -13.00 26.14
N GLY A 212 -17.28 -13.72 25.65
CA GLY A 212 -17.35 -14.18 24.27
C GLY A 212 -17.38 -13.03 23.26
N ALA A 213 -18.08 -11.93 23.55
CA ALA A 213 -18.15 -10.79 22.64
C ALA A 213 -16.79 -10.09 22.48
N CYS A 214 -16.05 -9.93 23.57
CA CYS A 214 -14.70 -9.37 23.54
C CYS A 214 -13.72 -10.31 22.81
N GLN A 215 -13.85 -11.61 23.02
CA GLN A 215 -12.99 -12.61 22.37
C GLN A 215 -13.25 -12.67 20.86
N ILE A 216 -14.50 -12.59 20.43
CA ILE A 216 -14.87 -12.50 19.01
C ILE A 216 -14.29 -11.22 18.39
N ALA A 217 -14.45 -10.06 19.03
CA ALA A 217 -13.91 -8.80 18.52
C ALA A 217 -12.37 -8.81 18.44
N ALA A 218 -11.67 -9.45 19.37
CA ALA A 218 -10.21 -9.63 19.32
C ALA A 218 -9.80 -10.54 18.15
N GLN A 219 -10.52 -11.64 17.93
CA GLN A 219 -10.26 -12.53 16.78
C GLN A 219 -10.50 -11.82 15.45
N GLU A 220 -11.59 -11.04 15.33
CA GLU A 220 -11.88 -10.23 14.14
C GLU A 220 -10.79 -9.20 13.86
N THR A 221 -10.28 -8.53 14.91
CA THR A 221 -9.20 -7.56 14.81
C THR A 221 -7.91 -8.22 14.31
N THR A 222 -7.54 -9.36 14.85
CA THR A 222 -6.36 -10.13 14.44
C THR A 222 -6.52 -10.66 13.01
N ALA A 223 -7.70 -11.14 12.65
CA ALA A 223 -8.00 -11.60 11.29
C ALA A 223 -7.92 -10.46 10.27
N ALA A 224 -8.45 -9.28 10.61
CA ALA A 224 -8.38 -8.08 9.77
C ALA A 224 -6.92 -7.64 9.54
N ASN A 225 -6.09 -7.63 10.59
CA ASN A 225 -4.67 -7.30 10.50
C ASN A 225 -3.89 -8.32 9.66
N THR A 226 -4.17 -9.62 9.83
CA THR A 226 -3.56 -10.68 9.02
C THR A 226 -3.92 -10.51 7.54
N ALA A 227 -5.16 -10.14 7.22
CA ALA A 227 -5.59 -9.86 5.86
C ALA A 227 -4.91 -8.63 5.27
N LEU A 228 -4.74 -7.55 6.07
CA LEU A 228 -3.98 -6.35 5.68
C LEU A 228 -2.53 -6.69 5.35
N ARG A 229 -1.85 -7.44 6.22
CA ARG A 229 -0.45 -7.86 6.00
C ARG A 229 -0.30 -8.74 4.77
N ARG A 230 -1.17 -9.72 4.57
CA ARG A 230 -1.15 -10.56 3.36
C ARG A 230 -1.30 -9.73 2.09
N MET A 231 -2.19 -8.74 2.11
CA MET A 231 -2.38 -7.85 0.97
C MET A 231 -1.17 -6.94 0.75
N PHE A 232 -0.56 -6.45 1.82
CA PHE A 232 0.66 -5.65 1.78
C PHE A 232 1.84 -6.46 1.20
N ASP A 233 2.05 -7.70 1.64
CA ASP A 233 3.11 -8.59 1.16
C ASP A 233 2.90 -9.01 -0.32
N ALA A 234 1.64 -9.19 -0.73
CA ALA A 234 1.28 -9.52 -2.12
C ALA A 234 1.37 -8.32 -3.07
N THR A 235 1.41 -7.09 -2.54
CA THR A 235 1.53 -5.89 -3.36
C THR A 235 3.00 -5.65 -3.69
N PRO A 236 3.40 -5.42 -4.96
CA PRO A 236 4.81 -5.21 -5.34
C PRO A 236 5.39 -3.88 -4.86
N TYR A 237 4.85 -3.34 -3.81
CA TYR A 237 5.28 -2.14 -3.08
C TYR A 237 6.50 -2.41 -2.18
N ARG A 238 7.48 -3.20 -2.63
CA ARG A 238 8.77 -3.22 -1.94
C ARG A 238 9.51 -1.92 -2.24
N PRO A 239 9.63 -1.04 -1.25
CA PRO A 239 10.07 0.32 -1.48
C PRO A 239 11.59 0.39 -1.49
N THR A 240 12.16 0.37 -2.66
CA THR A 240 13.46 0.98 -2.86
C THR A 240 13.22 2.37 -3.46
N GLY A 241 13.22 3.41 -2.63
CA GLY A 241 13.01 4.79 -3.05
C GLY A 241 11.52 5.23 -3.02
N LEU A 242 10.96 5.37 -1.82
CA LEU A 242 9.55 5.71 -1.59
C LEU A 242 9.19 7.14 -2.00
N SER A 243 8.15 7.29 -2.82
CA SER A 243 7.35 8.52 -2.81
C SER A 243 6.79 8.77 -1.40
N THR A 244 6.55 10.02 -1.02
CA THR A 244 6.05 10.37 0.33
C THR A 244 4.79 9.57 0.69
N SER A 245 3.86 9.40 -0.25
CA SER A 245 2.63 8.63 -0.07
C SER A 245 2.86 7.12 0.17
N SER A 246 3.85 6.52 -0.46
CA SER A 246 4.15 5.10 -0.24
C SER A 246 4.83 4.86 1.11
N ARG A 247 5.64 5.81 1.60
CA ARG A 247 6.20 5.75 2.97
C ARG A 247 5.12 5.84 4.02
N THR A 248 4.17 6.73 3.84
CA THR A 248 3.02 6.89 4.74
C THR A 248 2.21 5.61 4.84
N LEU A 249 1.97 4.92 3.72
CA LEU A 249 1.24 3.65 3.71
C LEU A 249 2.00 2.51 4.40
N VAL A 250 3.30 2.36 4.15
CA VAL A 250 4.11 1.35 4.85
C VAL A 250 4.08 1.61 6.35
N ARG A 251 4.29 2.85 6.74
CA ARG A 251 4.25 3.27 8.13
C ARG A 251 2.87 3.01 8.75
N LEU A 252 1.79 3.31 8.05
CA LEU A 252 0.42 3.03 8.51
C LEU A 252 0.19 1.53 8.75
N VAL A 253 0.69 0.63 7.89
CA VAL A 253 0.56 -0.82 8.10
C VAL A 253 1.32 -1.28 9.34
N ASP A 254 2.52 -0.76 9.56
CA ASP A 254 3.32 -1.09 10.74
C ASP A 254 2.67 -0.54 12.03
N GLU A 255 2.17 0.70 12.00
CA GLU A 255 1.47 1.32 13.13
C GLU A 255 0.14 0.62 13.45
N LEU A 256 -0.63 0.23 12.44
CA LEU A 256 -1.84 -0.57 12.65
C LEU A 256 -1.52 -1.95 13.24
N THR A 257 -0.42 -2.57 12.82
CA THR A 257 0.01 -3.84 13.38
C THR A 257 0.41 -3.70 14.84
N TRP A 258 1.13 -2.63 15.17
CA TRP A 258 1.49 -2.31 16.56
C TRP A 258 0.25 -2.00 17.40
N LEU A 259 -0.69 -1.20 16.88
CA LEU A 259 -1.98 -0.94 17.56
C LEU A 259 -2.72 -2.25 17.86
N VAL A 260 -2.80 -3.16 16.89
CA VAL A 260 -3.48 -4.45 17.08
C VAL A 260 -2.79 -5.25 18.19
N ALA A 261 -1.46 -5.27 18.25
CA ALA A 261 -0.73 -5.94 19.31
C ALA A 261 -1.11 -5.37 20.69
N ILE A 262 -1.14 -4.03 20.85
CA ILE A 262 -1.53 -3.37 22.11
C ILE A 262 -2.97 -3.73 22.50
N VAL A 263 -3.92 -3.64 21.56
CA VAL A 263 -5.36 -3.84 21.86
C VAL A 263 -5.69 -5.30 22.12
N THR A 264 -4.96 -6.25 21.54
CA THR A 264 -5.18 -7.70 21.72
C THR A 264 -4.37 -8.31 22.85
N ASP A 265 -3.31 -7.62 23.32
CA ASP A 265 -2.52 -8.05 24.47
C ASP A 265 -3.32 -7.82 25.76
N ARG A 266 -3.99 -8.87 26.21
CA ARG A 266 -4.80 -8.86 27.43
C ARG A 266 -4.11 -9.68 28.51
N PRO A 267 -4.04 -9.16 29.74
CA PRO A 267 -3.73 -10.02 30.88
C PRO A 267 -4.86 -11.07 31.02
N ASP A 268 -4.51 -12.30 31.29
CA ASP A 268 -5.46 -13.34 31.69
C ASP A 268 -6.06 -12.96 33.06
N TYR A 269 -7.17 -12.26 33.05
CA TYR A 269 -7.97 -12.04 34.25
C TYR A 269 -8.92 -13.23 34.38
N ASP A 270 -8.59 -14.13 35.28
CA ASP A 270 -9.28 -15.42 35.43
C ASP A 270 -10.78 -15.33 35.77
N GLU A 271 -11.32 -14.24 36.31
CA GLU A 271 -12.76 -14.19 36.66
C GLU A 271 -13.46 -12.82 36.63
N GLN A 272 -12.80 -11.71 36.82
CA GLN A 272 -13.41 -10.36 36.70
C GLN A 272 -12.36 -9.32 36.31
N PRO A 273 -12.60 -8.56 35.23
CA PRO A 273 -11.75 -7.42 34.95
C PRO A 273 -11.85 -6.42 36.11
N PRO A 274 -10.72 -5.87 36.60
CA PRO A 274 -10.75 -4.85 37.62
C PRO A 274 -11.63 -3.67 37.16
N ALA A 275 -12.34 -3.05 38.11
CA ALA A 275 -13.18 -1.90 37.81
C ALA A 275 -12.33 -0.83 37.09
N CYS A 276 -12.65 -0.59 35.81
CA CYS A 276 -11.88 0.38 35.02
C CYS A 276 -12.18 1.79 35.55
N ASP A 277 -11.13 2.55 35.70
CA ASP A 277 -11.21 3.99 35.94
C ASP A 277 -12.09 4.66 34.88
N PRO A 278 -13.07 5.49 35.25
CA PRO A 278 -13.97 6.15 34.31
C PRO A 278 -13.23 6.98 33.27
N GLU A 279 -12.09 7.60 33.63
CA GLU A 279 -11.25 8.36 32.72
C GLU A 279 -10.55 7.45 31.68
N ALA A 280 -10.03 6.30 32.10
CA ALA A 280 -9.42 5.32 31.19
C ALA A 280 -10.46 4.72 30.24
N ARG A 281 -11.69 4.52 30.70
CA ARG A 281 -12.81 4.11 29.87
C ARG A 281 -13.18 5.20 28.85
N ALA A 282 -13.23 6.46 29.25
CA ALA A 282 -13.50 7.59 28.35
C ALA A 282 -12.43 7.72 27.28
N ALA A 283 -11.16 7.56 27.63
CA ALA A 283 -10.05 7.56 26.68
C ALA A 283 -10.16 6.45 25.63
N ARG A 284 -10.54 5.23 26.04
CA ARG A 284 -10.77 4.11 25.10
C ARG A 284 -11.92 4.36 24.12
N LEU A 285 -13.02 4.94 24.62
CA LEU A 285 -14.14 5.31 23.76
C LEU A 285 -13.76 6.41 22.77
N ALA A 286 -13.03 7.42 23.21
CA ALA A 286 -12.52 8.48 22.35
C ALA A 286 -11.53 7.93 21.29
N ALA A 287 -10.65 7.00 21.67
CA ALA A 287 -9.77 6.30 20.75
C ALA A 287 -10.55 5.48 19.69
N ALA A 288 -11.61 4.80 20.10
CA ALA A 288 -12.49 4.08 19.17
C ALA A 288 -13.17 5.01 18.16
N ASP A 289 -13.59 6.20 18.58
CA ASP A 289 -14.21 7.20 17.70
C ASP A 289 -13.21 7.76 16.68
N VAL A 290 -11.97 8.02 17.10
CA VAL A 290 -10.88 8.43 16.20
C VAL A 290 -10.61 7.35 15.15
N LEU A 291 -10.55 6.08 15.53
CA LEU A 291 -10.34 4.96 14.60
C LEU A 291 -11.48 4.81 13.60
N ASP A 292 -12.73 5.03 13.99
CA ASP A 292 -13.87 4.99 13.06
C ASP A 292 -13.83 6.16 12.07
N HIS A 293 -13.47 7.37 12.51
CA HIS A 293 -13.30 8.52 11.62
C HIS A 293 -12.12 8.31 10.66
N ALA A 294 -11.00 7.75 11.13
CA ALA A 294 -9.88 7.37 10.27
C ALA A 294 -10.30 6.31 9.25
N ALA A 295 -11.07 5.30 9.65
CA ALA A 295 -11.61 4.30 8.73
C ALA A 295 -12.56 4.88 7.68
N ALA A 296 -13.35 5.88 8.01
CA ALA A 296 -14.20 6.59 7.06
C ALA A 296 -13.38 7.33 6.00
N LEU A 297 -12.35 8.07 6.41
CA LEU A 297 -11.43 8.78 5.50
C LEU A 297 -10.61 7.83 4.63
N LEU A 298 -10.16 6.68 5.16
CA LEU A 298 -9.49 5.66 4.35
C LEU A 298 -10.40 5.05 3.30
N THR A 299 -11.72 5.10 3.49
CA THR A 299 -12.70 4.61 2.54
C THR A 299 -13.10 5.69 1.52
N ASP A 300 -13.16 6.94 1.94
CA ASP A 300 -13.47 8.11 1.12
C ASP A 300 -12.45 9.24 1.38
N PHE A 301 -11.43 9.31 0.54
CA PHE A 301 -10.37 10.33 0.63
C PHE A 301 -10.84 11.76 0.34
N ALA A 302 -12.03 11.94 -0.19
CA ALA A 302 -12.65 13.27 -0.40
C ALA A 302 -13.52 13.69 0.80
N GLY A 303 -13.64 12.83 1.82
CA GLY A 303 -14.45 13.06 3.01
C GLY A 303 -13.98 14.24 3.86
N ASP A 304 -14.87 14.72 4.71
CA ASP A 304 -14.57 15.79 5.66
C ASP A 304 -13.61 15.33 6.77
N VAL A 305 -12.51 16.03 6.95
CA VAL A 305 -11.48 15.77 7.98
C VAL A 305 -11.88 16.33 9.35
N THR A 306 -12.88 17.21 9.40
CA THR A 306 -13.31 17.87 10.63
C THR A 306 -13.69 16.90 11.77
N PRO A 307 -14.42 15.80 11.51
CA PRO A 307 -14.75 14.82 12.56
C PRO A 307 -13.50 14.13 13.14
N LEU A 308 -12.51 13.82 12.31
CA LEU A 308 -11.26 13.21 12.78
C LEU A 308 -10.51 14.17 13.70
N ARG A 309 -10.37 15.45 13.33
CA ARG A 309 -9.72 16.46 14.17
C ARG A 309 -10.43 16.64 15.51
N ALA A 310 -11.74 16.76 15.49
CA ALA A 310 -12.53 16.87 16.71
C ALA A 310 -12.37 15.64 17.62
N GLY A 311 -12.35 14.42 17.02
CA GLY A 311 -12.08 13.18 17.74
C GLY A 311 -10.68 13.17 18.37
N MET A 312 -9.65 13.62 17.66
CA MET A 312 -8.28 13.73 18.19
C MET A 312 -8.18 14.72 19.35
N GLU A 313 -8.83 15.89 19.24
CA GLU A 313 -8.89 16.85 20.33
C GLU A 313 -9.59 16.28 21.58
N GLN A 314 -10.67 15.53 21.36
CA GLN A 314 -11.38 14.86 22.45
C GLN A 314 -10.52 13.77 23.09
N LEU A 315 -9.81 12.97 22.29
CA LEU A 315 -8.87 11.96 22.78
C LEU A 315 -7.77 12.61 23.64
N GLN A 316 -7.17 13.70 23.18
CA GLN A 316 -6.15 14.42 23.94
C GLN A 316 -6.69 14.94 25.29
N LYS A 317 -7.93 15.47 25.31
CA LYS A 317 -8.57 15.93 26.55
C LYS A 317 -8.81 14.77 27.53
N THR A 318 -9.26 13.63 27.06
CA THR A 318 -9.50 12.46 27.91
C THR A 318 -8.21 11.86 28.45
N LEU A 319 -7.14 11.85 27.64
CA LEU A 319 -5.82 11.41 28.09
C LEU A 319 -5.24 12.35 29.17
N ALA A 320 -5.34 13.66 29.00
CA ALA A 320 -4.89 14.63 29.99
C ALA A 320 -5.69 14.52 31.31
N ALA A 321 -7.00 14.30 31.23
CA ALA A 321 -7.83 14.06 32.41
C ALA A 321 -7.41 12.79 33.16
N MET A 322 -7.14 11.71 32.40
CA MET A 322 -6.69 10.44 32.96
C MET A 322 -5.30 10.58 33.62
N GLU A 323 -4.36 11.27 32.98
CA GLU A 323 -3.02 11.55 33.53
C GLU A 323 -3.12 12.34 34.86
N SER A 324 -3.95 13.37 34.88
CA SER A 324 -4.20 14.18 36.07
C SER A 324 -4.81 13.35 37.21
N SER A 325 -5.80 12.49 36.90
CA SER A 325 -6.44 11.64 37.91
C SER A 325 -5.50 10.56 38.43
N SER A 326 -4.70 9.96 37.56
CA SER A 326 -3.70 8.95 37.93
C SER A 326 -2.61 9.55 38.84
N THR A 327 -2.12 10.75 38.51
CA THR A 327 -1.13 11.47 39.30
C THR A 327 -1.68 11.88 40.68
N ALA A 328 -2.94 12.32 40.75
CA ALA A 328 -3.57 12.69 42.03
C ALA A 328 -3.81 11.49 42.97
N ARG A 329 -3.84 10.28 42.44
CA ARG A 329 -4.00 9.04 43.22
C ARG A 329 -2.70 8.41 43.67
N LEU A 330 -1.56 8.93 43.21
CA LEU A 330 -0.26 8.45 43.70
C LEU A 330 -0.13 8.74 45.20
N PRO A 331 0.17 7.75 46.04
CA PRO A 331 0.35 7.94 47.48
C PRO A 331 1.72 8.58 47.75
N VAL A 332 1.84 9.92 47.47
CA VAL A 332 3.11 10.64 47.64
C VAL A 332 3.52 10.75 49.10
N ASP A 333 2.54 10.71 50.02
CA ASP A 333 2.74 10.91 51.44
C ASP A 333 2.38 9.69 52.32
N GLN A 334 1.96 8.58 51.76
CA GLN A 334 1.67 7.36 52.51
C GLN A 334 2.71 6.29 52.22
N PRO A 335 3.29 5.62 53.25
CA PRO A 335 4.08 4.42 52.98
C PRO A 335 3.20 3.43 52.25
N VAL A 336 3.68 2.97 51.09
CA VAL A 336 3.03 1.88 50.32
C VAL A 336 2.83 0.73 51.30
N GLY A 337 1.57 0.28 51.44
CA GLY A 337 1.21 -0.72 52.46
C GLY A 337 2.14 -1.93 52.39
N GLU A 338 2.48 -2.47 53.52
CA GLU A 338 3.41 -3.61 53.64
C GLU A 338 2.79 -4.93 53.15
N SER A 339 1.50 -4.93 52.76
CA SER A 339 0.85 -6.14 52.27
C SER A 339 1.08 -6.36 50.76
N PRO A 340 1.46 -7.56 50.34
CA PRO A 340 1.65 -7.88 48.92
C PRO A 340 0.39 -7.61 48.06
N ASP A 341 -0.81 -7.73 48.64
CA ASP A 341 -2.06 -7.52 47.95
C ASP A 341 -2.35 -6.05 47.62
N GLU A 342 -1.95 -5.13 48.55
CA GLU A 342 -2.07 -3.67 48.31
C GLU A 342 -1.11 -3.19 47.24
N VAL A 343 0.11 -3.71 47.24
CA VAL A 343 1.14 -3.43 46.22
C VAL A 343 0.65 -3.96 44.87
N PHE A 344 0.11 -5.18 44.81
CA PHE A 344 -0.42 -5.77 43.59
C PHE A 344 -1.61 -4.98 43.02
N THR A 345 -2.54 -4.56 43.90
CA THR A 345 -3.69 -3.73 43.51
C THR A 345 -3.24 -2.38 42.96
N PHE A 346 -2.25 -1.77 43.55
CA PHE A 346 -1.68 -0.50 43.10
C PHE A 346 -0.99 -0.63 41.75
N ILE A 347 -0.15 -1.65 41.55
CA ILE A 347 0.53 -1.92 40.29
C ILE A 347 -0.49 -2.21 39.17
N SER A 348 -1.53 -3.01 39.44
CA SER A 348 -2.56 -3.34 38.43
C SER A 348 -3.37 -2.12 38.00
N THR A 349 -3.61 -1.17 38.91
CA THR A 349 -4.28 0.10 38.58
C THR A 349 -3.44 1.01 37.71
N LEU A 350 -2.11 1.07 37.99
CA LEU A 350 -1.15 1.83 37.17
C LEU A 350 -0.99 1.21 35.78
N ASP A 351 -0.93 -0.11 35.66
CA ASP A 351 -0.81 -0.83 34.39
C ASP A 351 -1.97 -0.47 33.45
N PHE A 352 -3.18 -0.36 33.99
CA PHE A 352 -4.36 -0.01 33.22
C PHE A 352 -4.31 1.41 32.62
N SER A 353 -3.83 2.37 33.40
CA SER A 353 -3.64 3.76 32.96
C SER A 353 -2.50 3.85 31.92
N PHE A 354 -1.42 3.13 32.14
CA PHE A 354 -0.28 3.09 31.22
C PHE A 354 -0.65 2.54 29.86
N ARG A 355 -1.41 1.45 29.82
CA ARG A 355 -1.93 0.86 28.57
C ARG A 355 -2.88 1.79 27.84
N ALA A 356 -3.70 2.56 28.56
CA ALA A 356 -4.57 3.54 27.92
C ALA A 356 -3.81 4.73 27.32
N LEU A 357 -2.69 5.15 27.95
CA LEU A 357 -1.78 6.15 27.39
C LEU A 357 -1.07 5.64 26.13
N GLU A 358 -0.55 4.43 26.16
CA GLU A 358 0.11 3.79 25.02
C GLU A 358 -0.85 3.65 23.84
N LEU A 359 -2.09 3.21 24.10
CA LEU A 359 -3.16 3.15 23.12
C LEU A 359 -3.45 4.52 22.53
N GLY A 360 -3.61 5.55 23.37
CA GLY A 360 -3.89 6.92 22.94
C GLY A 360 -2.80 7.46 22.02
N PHE A 361 -1.54 7.19 22.36
CA PHE A 361 -0.40 7.56 21.53
C PHE A 361 -0.42 6.84 20.17
N ALA A 362 -0.65 5.53 20.16
CA ALA A 362 -0.74 4.75 18.93
C ALA A 362 -1.85 5.25 17.99
N VAL A 363 -3.03 5.53 18.55
CA VAL A 363 -4.17 6.06 17.78
C VAL A 363 -3.90 7.46 17.24
N ALA A 364 -3.31 8.35 18.05
CA ALA A 364 -2.93 9.69 17.62
C ALA A 364 -1.90 9.67 16.48
N GLN A 365 -0.96 8.74 16.52
CA GLN A 365 0.04 8.54 15.48
C GLN A 365 -0.60 8.10 14.15
N ILE A 366 -1.52 7.13 14.21
CA ILE A 366 -2.25 6.65 13.03
C ILE A 366 -3.10 7.75 12.40
N ALA A 367 -3.77 8.56 13.21
CA ALA A 367 -4.62 9.64 12.73
C ALA A 367 -3.84 10.85 12.19
N GLY A 368 -2.56 11.01 12.56
CA GLY A 368 -1.67 12.10 12.11
C GLY A 368 -0.95 11.83 10.80
N ASN A 369 -0.97 10.59 10.32
CA ASN A 369 -0.36 10.16 9.05
C ASN A 369 -1.35 10.20 7.90
#